data_0a8ed41e769e5714ceed44b09af500be
#
_entry.id   0a8ed41e769e5714ceed44b09af500be
#
_cell.length_a   1.000
_cell.length_b   1.000
_cell.length_c   1.000
_cell.angle_alpha   90.00
_cell.angle_beta   90.00
_cell.angle_gamma   90.00
#
_symmetry.space_group_name_H-M   'P 1'
#
loop_
_entity.id
_entity.type
_entity.pdbx_description
1 polymer ?
#
loop_
_entity_poly.entity_id
_entity_poly.type
_entity_poly.pdbx_seq_one_letter_code
_entity_poly.pdbx_strand_id
1 'polypeptide(L)'
;VRRFFPRAITIAEESTAFPHVTTAQPGESLGFHFKWNLGWMHDVLQFFETPPAKRPASLDKLIHCRNYQFTEDFIQVFSHDEVVHEKKSLIMKMAGGETLDTKASDLRSLFVLLWGWPGKKTLFMGGEFGQIAEWAVNSSLQWELLESSIHQGLQQLVRDLNHIYITESTVHETDSLAEAFKFLDLDDDSGNLLAFLRRGNLPGEVKLFAFNFGASCQTKLFGVPEKGSWKVEINSSSTLYGGTLCEDQCATVVAGTDRPPYSIELDLPAFSAQILQYIR
;
A
#
# COMPACT_ATOMS: atom_id res chain seq x y z
N VAL A 1 12.62 18.50 23.56
CA VAL A 1 11.20 18.17 23.52
C VAL A 1 10.89 17.08 24.54
N ARG A 2 11.49 15.88 24.50
CA ARG A 2 11.18 14.71 25.35
C ARG A 2 11.18 15.03 26.86
N ARG A 3 12.09 15.88 27.33
CA ARG A 3 12.20 16.25 28.75
C ARG A 3 11.00 17.07 29.26
N PHE A 4 10.49 18.00 28.45
CA PHE A 4 9.43 18.93 28.83
C PHE A 4 8.04 18.51 28.34
N PHE A 5 7.99 17.75 27.26
CA PHE A 5 6.78 17.29 26.61
C PHE A 5 6.89 15.79 26.28
N PRO A 6 6.86 14.90 27.27
CA PRO A 6 7.16 13.48 27.10
C PRO A 6 6.13 12.72 26.24
N ARG A 7 4.95 13.31 26.00
CA ARG A 7 3.92 12.75 25.13
C ARG A 7 3.90 13.35 23.72
N ALA A 8 4.77 14.33 23.44
CA ALA A 8 4.84 14.93 22.12
C ALA A 8 5.64 14.02 21.17
N ILE A 9 5.09 13.81 20.00
CA ILE A 9 5.75 13.11 18.89
C ILE A 9 6.40 14.15 18.00
N THR A 10 7.66 13.93 17.63
CA THR A 10 8.40 14.77 16.67
C THR A 10 8.63 13.99 15.39
N ILE A 11 8.34 14.60 14.26
CA ILE A 11 8.44 13.99 12.93
C ILE A 11 9.36 14.89 12.10
N ALA A 12 10.36 14.28 11.46
CA ALA A 12 11.27 14.97 10.57
C ALA A 12 10.77 14.89 9.12
N GLU A 13 10.74 16.02 8.46
CA GLU A 13 10.68 16.10 7.00
C GLU A 13 12.12 16.30 6.50
N GLU A 14 12.72 15.24 5.98
CA GLU A 14 14.11 15.22 5.56
C GLU A 14 14.27 14.21 4.40
N SER A 15 14.73 14.68 3.23
CA SER A 15 14.76 13.93 1.98
C SER A 15 16.11 13.31 1.64
N THR A 16 17.14 13.61 2.43
CA THR A 16 18.50 13.13 2.14
C THR A 16 18.78 11.78 2.80
N ALA A 17 19.95 11.22 2.50
CA ALA A 17 20.48 10.03 3.15
C ALA A 17 21.16 10.34 4.50
N PHE A 18 20.81 11.46 5.17
CA PHE A 18 21.35 11.77 6.50
C PHE A 18 20.95 10.66 7.48
N PRO A 19 21.91 10.00 8.13
CA PRO A 19 21.65 8.82 8.95
C PRO A 19 21.16 9.21 10.35
N HIS A 20 20.51 8.25 11.02
CA HIS A 20 20.17 8.33 12.44
C HIS A 20 19.28 9.51 12.80
N VAL A 21 18.30 9.83 11.96
CA VAL A 21 17.30 10.87 12.27
C VAL A 21 16.38 10.39 13.40
N THR A 22 15.97 9.12 13.35
CA THR A 22 15.00 8.50 14.28
C THR A 22 15.61 7.39 15.13
N THR A 23 16.61 6.67 14.64
CA THR A 23 17.16 5.48 15.30
C THR A 23 17.78 5.80 16.66
N ALA A 24 17.44 4.99 17.64
CA ALA A 24 17.74 5.22 19.03
C ALA A 24 19.10 4.68 19.46
N GLN A 25 20.19 5.00 18.76
CA GLN A 25 21.53 4.83 19.35
C GLN A 25 21.79 6.03 20.30
N PRO A 26 22.00 5.80 21.60
CA PRO A 26 22.30 6.89 22.52
C PRO A 26 23.51 7.69 22.06
N GLY A 27 23.30 8.98 21.77
CA GLY A 27 24.38 9.90 21.37
C GLY A 27 24.60 10.08 19.86
N GLU A 28 23.96 9.27 19.00
CA GLU A 28 24.12 9.36 17.55
C GLU A 28 22.86 9.79 16.79
N SER A 29 21.68 9.70 17.42
CA SER A 29 20.40 10.08 16.81
C SER A 29 20.05 11.54 17.02
N LEU A 30 19.40 12.16 16.03
CA LEU A 30 18.78 13.48 16.18
C LEU A 30 17.55 13.45 17.12
N GLY A 31 17.02 12.25 17.45
CA GLY A 31 16.00 12.04 18.44
C GLY A 31 14.57 12.33 17.98
N PHE A 32 14.31 12.37 16.68
CA PHE A 32 12.95 12.35 16.16
C PHE A 32 12.30 10.98 16.42
N HIS A 33 10.97 10.96 16.47
CA HIS A 33 10.23 9.71 16.61
C HIS A 33 9.99 9.06 15.26
N PHE A 34 9.77 9.87 14.22
CA PHE A 34 9.55 9.41 12.86
C PHE A 34 10.20 10.35 11.85
N LYS A 35 10.42 9.82 10.66
CA LYS A 35 10.87 10.55 9.46
C LYS A 35 9.91 10.29 8.30
N TRP A 36 9.56 11.29 7.51
CA TRP A 36 8.83 11.09 6.26
C TRP A 36 9.67 10.30 5.25
N ASN A 37 9.09 9.29 4.64
CA ASN A 37 9.73 8.48 3.61
C ASN A 37 9.52 9.10 2.23
N LEU A 38 10.19 10.21 1.96
CA LEU A 38 10.07 10.93 0.68
C LEU A 38 10.65 10.13 -0.50
N GLY A 39 11.65 9.30 -0.26
CA GLY A 39 12.19 8.38 -1.28
C GLY A 39 11.14 7.37 -1.74
N TRP A 40 10.47 6.71 -0.82
CA TRP A 40 9.39 5.78 -1.11
C TRP A 40 8.24 6.47 -1.86
N MET A 41 7.82 7.64 -1.38
CA MET A 41 6.76 8.44 -2.02
C MET A 41 7.10 8.73 -3.48
N HIS A 42 8.32 9.20 -3.74
CA HIS A 42 8.77 9.53 -5.08
C HIS A 42 8.79 8.30 -6.01
N ASP A 43 9.39 7.19 -5.55
CA ASP A 43 9.51 5.97 -6.34
C ASP A 43 8.16 5.34 -6.64
N VAL A 44 7.23 5.34 -5.66
CA VAL A 44 5.87 4.81 -5.82
C VAL A 44 5.06 5.69 -6.78
N LEU A 45 5.07 7.00 -6.64
CA LEU A 45 4.34 7.88 -7.56
C LEU A 45 4.89 7.76 -8.99
N GLN A 46 6.21 7.74 -9.16
CA GLN A 46 6.81 7.57 -10.47
C GLN A 46 6.40 6.23 -11.12
N PHE A 47 6.26 5.16 -10.32
CA PHE A 47 5.77 3.88 -10.81
C PHE A 47 4.31 3.99 -11.28
N PHE A 48 3.42 4.55 -10.47
CA PHE A 48 1.99 4.67 -10.81
C PHE A 48 1.72 5.70 -11.92
N GLU A 49 2.57 6.70 -12.10
CA GLU A 49 2.56 7.64 -13.24
C GLU A 49 3.11 7.02 -14.54
N THR A 50 3.77 5.86 -14.43
CA THR A 50 4.29 5.13 -15.60
C THR A 50 3.15 4.39 -16.30
N PRO A 51 2.99 4.55 -17.64
CA PRO A 51 2.01 3.78 -18.42
C PRO A 51 2.17 2.27 -18.22
N PRO A 52 1.08 1.48 -18.15
CA PRO A 52 1.13 0.06 -17.81
C PRO A 52 2.09 -0.78 -18.65
N ALA A 53 2.18 -0.49 -19.94
CA ALA A 53 3.11 -1.18 -20.86
C ALA A 53 4.60 -1.00 -20.50
N LYS A 54 4.95 0.01 -19.69
CA LYS A 54 6.33 0.31 -19.26
C LYS A 54 6.58 -0.06 -17.79
N ARG A 55 5.55 -0.42 -17.03
CA ARG A 55 5.68 -0.78 -15.59
C ARG A 55 6.60 -1.97 -15.34
N PRO A 56 6.63 -3.03 -16.20
CA PRO A 56 7.57 -4.13 -15.98
C PRO A 56 9.02 -3.68 -15.80
N ALA A 57 9.47 -2.71 -16.59
CA ALA A 57 10.82 -2.16 -16.48
C ALA A 57 11.03 -1.21 -15.25
N SER A 58 9.96 -0.91 -14.53
CA SER A 58 9.99 0.00 -13.36
C SER A 58 9.65 -0.69 -12.04
N LEU A 59 9.27 -1.97 -12.05
CA LEU A 59 8.88 -2.70 -10.86
C LEU A 59 10.01 -2.81 -9.84
N ASP A 60 11.24 -2.90 -10.31
CA ASP A 60 12.44 -2.93 -9.47
C ASP A 60 12.57 -1.70 -8.56
N LYS A 61 11.97 -0.55 -8.93
CA LYS A 61 11.96 0.65 -8.07
C LYS A 61 11.17 0.40 -6.80
N LEU A 62 10.00 -0.23 -6.90
CA LEU A 62 9.20 -0.60 -5.73
C LEU A 62 9.96 -1.61 -4.84
N ILE A 63 10.60 -2.60 -5.47
CA ILE A 63 11.38 -3.61 -4.76
C ILE A 63 12.58 -2.96 -4.06
N HIS A 64 13.24 -2.01 -4.72
CA HIS A 64 14.38 -1.29 -4.17
C HIS A 64 14.05 -0.50 -2.90
N CYS A 65 12.83 0.00 -2.77
CA CYS A 65 12.39 0.74 -1.57
C CYS A 65 12.59 -0.06 -0.27
N ARG A 66 12.56 -1.40 -0.33
CA ARG A 66 12.83 -2.26 0.83
C ARG A 66 14.25 -2.08 1.39
N ASN A 67 15.22 -1.75 0.55
CA ASN A 67 16.64 -1.71 0.96
C ASN A 67 16.91 -0.63 2.02
N TYR A 68 16.11 0.45 2.02
CA TYR A 68 16.25 1.52 3.01
C TYR A 68 15.07 1.58 4.01
N GLN A 69 14.01 0.80 3.80
CA GLN A 69 12.78 0.87 4.60
C GLN A 69 13.00 0.74 6.12
N PHE A 70 14.00 -0.02 6.53
CA PHE A 70 14.26 -0.31 7.94
C PHE A 70 15.48 0.44 8.50
N THR A 71 15.95 1.48 7.81
CA THR A 71 17.05 2.33 8.28
C THR A 71 16.59 3.39 9.27
N GLU A 72 15.30 3.74 9.25
CA GLU A 72 14.67 4.75 10.10
C GLU A 72 13.23 4.31 10.44
N ASP A 73 12.62 4.93 11.44
CA ASP A 73 11.19 4.77 11.74
C ASP A 73 10.37 5.68 10.80
N PHE A 74 9.92 5.11 9.69
CA PHE A 74 9.31 5.89 8.61
C PHE A 74 7.80 6.07 8.76
N ILE A 75 7.32 7.22 8.24
CA ILE A 75 5.95 7.46 7.83
C ILE A 75 5.91 7.45 6.32
N GLN A 76 5.13 6.56 5.71
CA GLN A 76 4.83 6.58 4.28
C GLN A 76 3.87 7.73 4.02
N VAL A 77 4.27 8.68 3.18
CA VAL A 77 3.60 9.96 3.08
C VAL A 77 3.12 10.26 1.66
N PHE A 78 1.87 10.69 1.57
CA PHE A 78 1.36 11.50 0.46
C PHE A 78 0.83 12.79 1.08
N SER A 79 1.59 13.86 0.98
CA SER A 79 1.30 15.17 1.56
C SER A 79 0.58 16.08 0.57
N HIS A 80 0.43 17.34 0.94
CA HIS A 80 -0.09 18.36 0.02
C HIS A 80 0.86 18.64 -1.15
N ASP A 81 2.17 18.46 -0.96
CA ASP A 81 3.18 18.78 -1.96
C ASP A 81 3.03 17.95 -3.24
N GLU A 82 2.45 16.75 -3.13
CA GLU A 82 2.21 15.89 -4.28
C GLU A 82 0.97 16.28 -5.09
N VAL A 83 0.09 17.12 -4.55
CA VAL A 83 -1.25 17.39 -5.14
C VAL A 83 -1.55 18.88 -5.34
N VAL A 84 -0.51 19.70 -5.47
CA VAL A 84 -0.57 21.15 -5.71
C VAL A 84 0.38 21.56 -6.84
N HIS A 85 0.27 22.81 -7.29
CA HIS A 85 1.20 23.43 -8.23
C HIS A 85 1.33 22.70 -9.57
N GLU A 86 0.19 22.38 -10.19
CA GLU A 86 0.09 21.73 -11.51
C GLU A 86 0.67 20.28 -11.54
N LYS A 87 0.81 19.67 -10.36
CA LYS A 87 1.26 18.28 -10.22
C LYS A 87 0.14 17.25 -10.38
N LYS A 88 -1.12 17.68 -10.57
CA LYS A 88 -2.34 16.88 -10.59
C LYS A 88 -2.73 16.33 -9.21
N SER A 89 -4.02 16.05 -9.02
CA SER A 89 -4.47 15.29 -7.83
C SER A 89 -3.99 13.83 -7.88
N LEU A 90 -4.05 13.14 -6.74
CA LEU A 90 -3.53 11.79 -6.64
C LEU A 90 -4.17 10.83 -7.66
N ILE A 91 -5.51 10.88 -7.81
CA ILE A 91 -6.21 10.04 -8.80
C ILE A 91 -5.82 10.43 -10.25
N MET A 92 -5.60 11.70 -10.53
CA MET A 92 -5.25 12.17 -11.87
C MET A 92 -3.81 11.84 -12.28
N LYS A 93 -2.95 11.49 -11.33
CA LYS A 93 -1.60 10.96 -11.57
C LYS A 93 -1.61 9.51 -12.06
N MET A 94 -2.65 8.76 -11.73
CA MET A 94 -2.73 7.34 -12.06
C MET A 94 -2.76 7.13 -13.57
N ALA A 95 -1.85 6.27 -14.07
CA ALA A 95 -1.66 6.00 -15.48
C ALA A 95 -2.22 4.63 -15.94
N GLY A 96 -3.04 3.97 -15.13
CA GLY A 96 -3.68 2.68 -15.46
C GLY A 96 -4.58 2.73 -16.69
N GLY A 97 -5.02 3.91 -17.11
CA GLY A 97 -5.81 4.17 -18.31
C GLY A 97 -6.30 5.60 -18.38
N GLU A 98 -7.07 5.91 -19.42
CA GLU A 98 -7.58 7.25 -19.68
C GLU A 98 -8.91 7.55 -18.92
N THR A 99 -9.68 6.53 -18.59
CA THR A 99 -10.98 6.70 -17.93
C THR A 99 -10.81 6.86 -16.41
N LEU A 100 -11.80 7.51 -15.77
CA LEU A 100 -11.82 7.66 -14.32
C LEU A 100 -11.86 6.29 -13.62
N ASP A 101 -12.55 5.30 -14.18
CA ASP A 101 -12.62 3.94 -13.64
C ASP A 101 -11.25 3.26 -13.58
N THR A 102 -10.47 3.36 -14.65
CA THR A 102 -9.13 2.77 -14.70
C THR A 102 -8.17 3.50 -13.77
N LYS A 103 -8.25 4.83 -13.69
CA LYS A 103 -7.48 5.62 -12.71
C LYS A 103 -7.85 5.27 -11.27
N ALA A 104 -9.14 5.08 -10.99
CA ALA A 104 -9.62 4.67 -9.67
C ALA A 104 -9.15 3.24 -9.33
N SER A 105 -9.10 2.32 -10.31
CA SER A 105 -8.56 0.97 -10.11
C SER A 105 -7.09 1.02 -9.69
N ASP A 106 -6.31 1.82 -10.38
CA ASP A 106 -4.90 2.04 -10.06
C ASP A 106 -4.72 2.68 -8.67
N LEU A 107 -5.56 3.69 -8.34
CA LEU A 107 -5.53 4.35 -7.03
C LEU A 107 -5.91 3.40 -5.90
N ARG A 108 -6.87 2.49 -6.11
CA ARG A 108 -7.18 1.44 -5.13
C ARG A 108 -5.97 0.55 -4.85
N SER A 109 -5.23 0.16 -5.90
CA SER A 109 -3.99 -0.62 -5.74
C SER A 109 -2.91 0.16 -5.00
N LEU A 110 -2.77 1.47 -5.27
CA LEU A 110 -1.87 2.36 -4.52
C LEU A 110 -2.23 2.42 -3.03
N PHE A 111 -3.52 2.50 -2.68
CA PHE A 111 -3.94 2.51 -1.29
C PHE A 111 -3.64 1.19 -0.59
N VAL A 112 -3.91 0.05 -1.23
CA VAL A 112 -3.53 -1.25 -0.65
C VAL A 112 -2.02 -1.35 -0.45
N LEU A 113 -1.22 -0.83 -1.39
CA LEU A 113 0.24 -0.76 -1.26
C LEU A 113 0.65 0.14 -0.09
N LEU A 114 0.09 1.33 0.03
CA LEU A 114 0.38 2.28 1.11
C LEU A 114 0.12 1.65 2.48
N TRP A 115 -1.06 1.02 2.68
CA TRP A 115 -1.42 0.40 3.96
C TRP A 115 -0.65 -0.89 4.25
N GLY A 116 -0.34 -1.67 3.22
CA GLY A 116 0.44 -2.91 3.36
C GLY A 116 1.94 -2.68 3.59
N TRP A 117 2.50 -1.58 3.08
CA TRP A 117 3.92 -1.28 3.24
C TRP A 117 4.27 -1.00 4.71
N PRO A 118 5.45 -1.42 5.23
CA PRO A 118 5.86 -1.11 6.60
C PRO A 118 5.94 0.40 6.87
N GLY A 119 5.76 0.80 8.13
CA GLY A 119 5.79 2.20 8.57
C GLY A 119 4.41 2.83 8.77
N LYS A 120 4.35 4.01 9.38
CA LYS A 120 3.10 4.76 9.62
C LYS A 120 2.61 5.39 8.31
N LYS A 121 1.37 5.87 8.28
CA LYS A 121 0.71 6.34 7.05
C LYS A 121 0.29 7.81 7.18
N THR A 122 0.48 8.56 6.10
CA THR A 122 -0.12 9.89 5.93
C THR A 122 -0.71 10.01 4.53
N LEU A 123 -1.97 10.40 4.47
CA LEU A 123 -2.69 10.70 3.24
C LEU A 123 -3.32 12.08 3.40
N PHE A 124 -3.02 12.99 2.48
CA PHE A 124 -3.55 14.35 2.54
C PHE A 124 -5.02 14.38 2.19
N MET A 125 -5.76 15.35 2.78
CA MET A 125 -7.20 15.50 2.66
C MET A 125 -7.67 15.54 1.19
N GLY A 126 -8.78 14.87 0.91
CA GLY A 126 -9.34 14.72 -0.44
C GLY A 126 -8.77 13.52 -1.20
N GLY A 127 -7.57 13.04 -0.84
CA GLY A 127 -6.99 11.82 -1.41
C GLY A 127 -7.83 10.59 -1.12
N GLU A 128 -8.40 10.48 0.08
CA GLU A 128 -9.16 9.33 0.56
C GLU A 128 -10.43 9.02 -0.25
N PHE A 129 -10.98 9.99 -0.94
CA PHE A 129 -12.10 9.75 -1.88
C PHE A 129 -11.73 10.08 -3.34
N GLY A 130 -10.44 10.30 -3.62
CA GLY A 130 -9.95 10.52 -4.99
C GLY A 130 -10.42 11.84 -5.59
N GLN A 131 -10.28 12.96 -4.85
CA GLN A 131 -10.58 14.31 -5.37
C GLN A 131 -9.89 14.50 -6.73
N ILE A 132 -10.64 15.03 -7.72
CA ILE A 132 -10.16 15.22 -9.09
C ILE A 132 -9.33 16.50 -9.23
N ALA A 133 -9.80 17.60 -8.66
CA ALA A 133 -9.04 18.84 -8.66
C ALA A 133 -7.84 18.75 -7.71
N GLU A 134 -6.78 19.48 -8.04
CA GLU A 134 -5.71 19.72 -7.07
C GLU A 134 -6.26 20.42 -5.83
N TRP A 135 -5.60 20.19 -4.70
CA TRP A 135 -5.95 20.92 -3.49
C TRP A 135 -5.61 22.42 -3.64
N ALA A 136 -6.52 23.27 -3.19
CA ALA A 136 -6.32 24.71 -3.18
C ALA A 136 -6.85 25.33 -1.88
N VAL A 137 -6.04 26.19 -1.25
CA VAL A 137 -6.35 26.83 0.04
C VAL A 137 -7.63 27.66 0.01
N ASN A 138 -8.02 28.18 -1.16
CA ASN A 138 -9.16 29.06 -1.34
C ASN A 138 -10.45 28.34 -1.79
N SER A 139 -10.46 27.00 -1.83
CA SER A 139 -11.62 26.20 -2.23
C SER A 139 -11.92 25.09 -1.24
N SER A 140 -13.19 24.71 -1.16
CA SER A 140 -13.60 23.50 -0.46
C SER A 140 -13.13 22.26 -1.20
N LEU A 141 -13.02 21.14 -0.47
CA LEU A 141 -12.91 19.84 -1.12
C LEU A 141 -14.15 19.54 -1.96
N GLN A 142 -13.99 18.75 -3.00
CA GLN A 142 -15.05 18.39 -3.95
C GLN A 142 -15.98 17.32 -3.38
N TRP A 143 -16.69 17.61 -2.28
CA TRP A 143 -17.59 16.68 -1.57
C TRP A 143 -18.71 16.12 -2.45
N GLU A 144 -19.10 16.82 -3.51
CA GLU A 144 -20.07 16.39 -4.51
C GLU A 144 -19.63 15.12 -5.25
N LEU A 145 -18.33 14.81 -5.33
CA LEU A 145 -17.83 13.58 -5.92
C LEU A 145 -18.33 12.33 -5.18
N LEU A 146 -18.68 12.44 -3.91
CA LEU A 146 -19.24 11.33 -3.13
C LEU A 146 -20.67 10.95 -3.55
N GLU A 147 -21.29 11.61 -4.49
CA GLU A 147 -22.51 11.15 -5.16
C GLU A 147 -22.22 10.00 -6.15
N SER A 148 -20.96 9.84 -6.57
CA SER A 148 -20.51 8.78 -7.47
C SER A 148 -20.05 7.54 -6.70
N SER A 149 -20.43 6.35 -7.19
CA SER A 149 -20.02 5.05 -6.62
C SER A 149 -18.50 4.84 -6.64
N ILE A 150 -17.79 5.42 -7.61
CA ILE A 150 -16.32 5.35 -7.68
C ILE A 150 -15.70 6.01 -6.44
N HIS A 151 -16.09 7.24 -6.15
CA HIS A 151 -15.52 8.02 -5.04
C HIS A 151 -16.00 7.52 -3.67
N GLN A 152 -17.26 7.05 -3.57
CA GLN A 152 -17.75 6.35 -2.39
C GLN A 152 -16.94 5.08 -2.13
N GLY A 153 -16.67 4.31 -3.17
CA GLY A 153 -15.90 3.08 -3.09
C GLY A 153 -14.45 3.31 -2.66
N LEU A 154 -13.79 4.36 -3.17
CA LEU A 154 -12.45 4.75 -2.73
C LEU A 154 -12.46 5.10 -1.23
N GLN A 155 -13.41 5.91 -0.78
CA GLN A 155 -13.54 6.29 0.63
C GLN A 155 -13.82 5.05 1.51
N GLN A 156 -14.67 4.13 1.04
CA GLN A 156 -14.95 2.88 1.76
C GLN A 156 -13.69 2.02 1.88
N LEU A 157 -12.90 1.90 0.80
CA LEU A 157 -11.63 1.16 0.84
C LEU A 157 -10.67 1.75 1.88
N VAL A 158 -10.51 3.07 1.90
CA VAL A 158 -9.65 3.74 2.90
C VAL A 158 -10.15 3.50 4.32
N ARG A 159 -11.46 3.49 4.54
CA ARG A 159 -12.07 3.17 5.83
C ARG A 159 -11.72 1.75 6.28
N ASP A 160 -11.85 0.76 5.39
CA ASP A 160 -11.62 -0.64 5.70
C ASP A 160 -10.11 -0.92 5.88
N LEU A 161 -9.25 -0.29 5.08
CA LEU A 161 -7.80 -0.32 5.25
C LEU A 161 -7.38 0.28 6.60
N ASN A 162 -7.99 1.40 7.02
CA ASN A 162 -7.75 1.98 8.34
C ASN A 162 -8.21 1.03 9.45
N HIS A 163 -9.36 0.36 9.27
CA HIS A 163 -9.83 -0.63 10.24
C HIS A 163 -8.83 -1.78 10.41
N ILE A 164 -8.40 -2.39 9.30
CA ILE A 164 -7.35 -3.42 9.33
C ILE A 164 -6.08 -2.88 10.01
N TYR A 165 -5.66 -1.66 9.68
CA TYR A 165 -4.43 -1.08 10.23
C TYR A 165 -4.48 -0.89 11.74
N ILE A 166 -5.61 -0.52 12.34
CA ILE A 166 -5.73 -0.31 13.79
C ILE A 166 -6.04 -1.58 14.58
N THR A 167 -6.59 -2.61 13.93
CA THR A 167 -7.01 -3.86 14.61
C THR A 167 -6.04 -5.02 14.44
N GLU A 168 -5.18 -5.00 13.40
CA GLU A 168 -4.38 -6.15 13.02
C GLU A 168 -2.89 -5.91 13.29
N SER A 169 -2.32 -6.66 14.23
CA SER A 169 -0.91 -6.57 14.63
C SER A 169 0.07 -6.68 13.47
N THR A 170 -0.26 -7.51 12.47
CA THR A 170 0.55 -7.77 11.28
C THR A 170 0.92 -6.55 10.45
N VAL A 171 0.15 -5.45 10.54
CA VAL A 171 0.33 -4.27 9.67
C VAL A 171 0.79 -3.01 10.41
N HIS A 172 0.89 -3.04 11.76
CA HIS A 172 1.35 -1.86 12.50
C HIS A 172 2.33 -2.14 13.65
N GLU A 173 2.30 -3.32 14.29
CA GLU A 173 3.18 -3.61 15.42
C GLU A 173 4.61 -3.96 15.00
N THR A 174 4.77 -4.51 13.79
CA THR A 174 6.03 -5.01 13.26
C THR A 174 6.63 -4.11 12.18
N ASP A 175 6.23 -2.84 12.13
CA ASP A 175 6.64 -1.88 11.10
C ASP A 175 8.15 -1.62 11.05
N SER A 176 8.85 -1.75 12.17
CA SER A 176 10.31 -1.57 12.27
C SER A 176 11.11 -2.89 12.13
N LEU A 177 10.44 -4.04 11.97
CA LEU A 177 11.08 -5.34 11.92
C LEU A 177 11.25 -5.82 10.47
N ALA A 178 12.48 -5.85 9.99
CA ALA A 178 12.80 -6.26 8.61
C ALA A 178 12.38 -7.71 8.30
N GLU A 179 12.45 -8.60 9.27
CA GLU A 179 12.03 -10.01 9.17
C GLU A 179 10.52 -10.21 9.09
N ALA A 180 9.73 -9.22 9.51
CA ALA A 180 8.28 -9.24 9.42
C ALA A 180 7.74 -8.86 8.03
N PHE A 181 8.61 -8.37 7.14
CA PHE A 181 8.27 -8.01 5.76
C PHE A 181 9.12 -8.82 4.78
N LYS A 182 8.45 -9.59 3.93
CA LYS A 182 9.13 -10.43 2.94
C LYS A 182 8.43 -10.36 1.59
N PHE A 183 9.16 -9.94 0.55
CA PHE A 183 8.71 -10.17 -0.82
C PHE A 183 8.64 -11.67 -1.10
N LEU A 184 7.61 -12.07 -1.83
CA LEU A 184 7.56 -13.38 -2.44
C LEU A 184 8.32 -13.34 -3.77
N ASP A 185 9.05 -14.41 -4.06
CA ASP A 185 9.67 -14.56 -5.36
C ASP A 185 8.56 -14.75 -6.41
N LEU A 186 8.51 -13.83 -7.34
CA LEU A 186 7.58 -13.85 -8.44
C LEU A 186 8.35 -14.27 -9.67
N ASP A 187 8.21 -15.54 -10.02
CA ASP A 187 8.55 -16.02 -11.35
C ASP A 187 7.44 -15.54 -12.29
N ASP A 188 7.54 -14.29 -12.69
CA ASP A 188 6.52 -13.56 -13.46
C ASP A 188 7.12 -13.00 -14.74
N ASP A 189 6.88 -13.69 -15.85
CA ASP A 189 7.31 -13.26 -17.18
C ASP A 189 6.66 -11.93 -17.60
N SER A 190 5.53 -11.55 -17.01
CA SER A 190 4.85 -10.27 -17.33
C SER A 190 5.50 -9.06 -16.66
N GLY A 191 6.21 -9.26 -15.55
CA GLY A 191 6.80 -8.19 -14.74
C GLY A 191 5.79 -7.20 -14.15
N ASN A 192 4.51 -7.58 -14.04
CA ASN A 192 3.44 -6.73 -13.54
C ASN A 192 2.92 -7.16 -12.17
N LEU A 193 3.37 -8.31 -11.66
CA LEU A 193 2.93 -8.83 -10.38
C LEU A 193 3.91 -8.46 -9.27
N LEU A 194 3.37 -8.15 -8.11
CA LEU A 194 4.11 -7.97 -6.86
C LEU A 194 3.37 -8.68 -5.75
N ALA A 195 4.09 -9.37 -4.89
CA ALA A 195 3.50 -9.89 -3.67
C ALA A 195 4.48 -9.84 -2.51
N PHE A 196 3.94 -9.63 -1.31
CA PHE A 196 4.73 -9.67 -0.09
C PHE A 196 3.89 -10.16 1.10
N LEU A 197 4.60 -10.66 2.09
CA LEU A 197 4.03 -11.08 3.37
C LEU A 197 4.30 -10.02 4.44
N ARG A 198 3.31 -9.83 5.30
CA ARG A 198 3.45 -9.14 6.59
C ARG A 198 3.21 -10.18 7.69
N ARG A 199 4.07 -10.17 8.71
CA ARG A 199 4.00 -11.07 9.85
C ARG A 199 3.76 -10.28 11.13
N GLY A 200 2.87 -10.77 11.99
CA GLY A 200 2.69 -10.24 13.33
C GLY A 200 3.70 -10.83 14.33
N ASN A 201 3.48 -10.55 15.60
CA ASN A 201 4.34 -11.01 16.68
C ASN A 201 4.09 -12.47 17.08
N LEU A 202 2.92 -13.03 16.76
CA LEU A 202 2.56 -14.40 17.11
C LEU A 202 2.66 -15.35 15.90
N PRO A 203 3.01 -16.62 16.12
CA PRO A 203 3.00 -17.64 15.07
C PRO A 203 1.63 -17.72 14.39
N GLY A 204 1.61 -17.71 13.06
CA GLY A 204 0.40 -17.76 12.24
C GLY A 204 -0.30 -16.42 12.04
N GLU A 205 0.19 -15.34 12.61
CA GLU A 205 -0.23 -13.98 12.22
C GLU A 205 0.49 -13.60 10.93
N VAL A 206 -0.11 -13.90 9.81
CA VAL A 206 0.48 -13.67 8.48
C VAL A 206 -0.58 -13.12 7.55
N LYS A 207 -0.26 -12.04 6.85
CA LYS A 207 -1.03 -11.49 5.73
C LYS A 207 -0.24 -11.57 4.44
N LEU A 208 -0.93 -11.90 3.36
CA LEU A 208 -0.44 -11.83 2.00
C LEU A 208 -1.04 -10.58 1.33
N PHE A 209 -0.20 -9.77 0.75
CA PHE A 209 -0.56 -8.67 -0.14
C PHE A 209 -0.13 -9.05 -1.55
N ALA A 210 -1.08 -9.11 -2.47
CA ALA A 210 -0.84 -9.49 -3.86
C ALA A 210 -1.38 -8.41 -4.81
N PHE A 211 -0.60 -8.05 -5.82
CA PHE A 211 -0.89 -6.94 -6.74
C PHE A 211 -0.73 -7.39 -8.18
N ASN A 212 -1.62 -6.89 -9.03
CA ASN A 212 -1.49 -6.91 -10.48
C ASN A 212 -1.55 -5.46 -10.99
N PHE A 213 -0.41 -4.93 -11.43
CA PHE A 213 -0.29 -3.59 -12.00
C PHE A 213 -0.48 -3.56 -13.52
N GLY A 214 -0.74 -4.72 -14.13
CA GLY A 214 -0.96 -4.87 -15.56
C GLY A 214 -2.41 -4.64 -15.98
N ALA A 215 -2.61 -4.45 -17.28
CA ALA A 215 -3.91 -4.17 -17.89
C ALA A 215 -4.75 -5.43 -18.23
N SER A 216 -4.28 -6.61 -17.87
CA SER A 216 -4.98 -7.89 -18.06
C SER A 216 -5.08 -8.67 -16.77
N CYS A 217 -6.13 -9.48 -16.63
CA CYS A 217 -6.26 -10.42 -15.53
C CYS A 217 -5.11 -11.44 -15.56
N GLN A 218 -4.59 -11.79 -14.38
CA GLN A 218 -3.53 -12.79 -14.21
C GLN A 218 -3.96 -13.80 -13.16
N THR A 219 -3.80 -15.09 -13.46
CA THR A 219 -3.89 -16.17 -12.47
C THR A 219 -2.48 -16.59 -12.08
N LYS A 220 -2.16 -16.57 -10.79
CA LYS A 220 -0.80 -16.86 -10.31
C LYS A 220 -0.81 -17.73 -9.05
N LEU A 221 0.15 -18.66 -9.00
CA LEU A 221 0.48 -19.43 -7.81
C LEU A 221 1.52 -18.65 -6.99
N PHE A 222 1.19 -18.40 -5.72
CA PHE A 222 2.09 -17.76 -4.76
C PHE A 222 2.55 -18.77 -3.71
N GLY A 223 3.85 -18.82 -3.45
CA GLY A 223 4.40 -19.60 -2.35
C GLY A 223 4.11 -18.95 -1.00
N VAL A 224 3.39 -19.66 -0.12
CA VAL A 224 3.04 -19.16 1.22
C VAL A 224 3.63 -20.05 2.31
N PRO A 225 3.93 -19.50 3.50
CA PRO A 225 4.61 -20.26 4.56
C PRO A 225 3.67 -21.20 5.33
N GLU A 226 2.37 -20.88 5.37
CA GLU A 226 1.39 -21.54 6.22
C GLU A 226 0.44 -22.40 5.38
N LYS A 227 0.30 -23.69 5.77
CA LYS A 227 -0.69 -24.60 5.19
C LYS A 227 -2.04 -24.36 5.85
N GLY A 228 -3.09 -24.21 5.06
CA GLY A 228 -4.44 -24.06 5.57
C GLY A 228 -5.25 -23.02 4.80
N SER A 229 -6.23 -22.45 5.45
CA SER A 229 -7.17 -21.53 4.83
C SER A 229 -6.63 -20.09 4.83
N TRP A 230 -6.88 -19.38 3.74
CA TRP A 230 -6.58 -17.96 3.58
C TRP A 230 -7.84 -17.22 3.21
N LYS A 231 -8.24 -16.28 4.02
CA LYS A 231 -9.42 -15.45 3.79
C LYS A 231 -9.04 -14.20 3.03
N VAL A 232 -9.72 -13.92 1.93
CA VAL A 232 -9.65 -12.62 1.27
C VAL A 232 -10.38 -11.60 2.15
N GLU A 233 -9.67 -10.60 2.64
CA GLU A 233 -10.23 -9.52 3.45
C GLU A 233 -10.53 -8.29 2.61
N ILE A 234 -9.63 -7.98 1.66
CA ILE A 234 -9.80 -6.92 0.69
C ILE A 234 -9.57 -7.49 -0.71
N ASN A 235 -10.51 -7.21 -1.61
CA ASN A 235 -10.30 -7.29 -3.05
C ASN A 235 -10.61 -5.91 -3.63
N SER A 236 -9.57 -5.19 -4.06
CA SER A 236 -9.71 -3.81 -4.53
C SER A 236 -10.60 -3.65 -5.76
N SER A 237 -10.90 -4.76 -6.47
CA SER A 237 -11.81 -4.78 -7.62
C SER A 237 -13.27 -5.03 -7.27
N SER A 238 -13.60 -5.22 -5.98
CA SER A 238 -14.98 -5.41 -5.50
C SER A 238 -15.85 -4.19 -5.83
N THR A 239 -17.13 -4.46 -6.12
CA THR A 239 -18.14 -3.40 -6.27
C THR A 239 -18.32 -2.56 -5.01
N LEU A 240 -18.01 -3.11 -3.83
CA LEU A 240 -17.99 -2.38 -2.55
C LEU A 240 -17.02 -1.19 -2.62
N TYR A 241 -15.92 -1.32 -3.37
CA TYR A 241 -14.90 -0.28 -3.53
C TYR A 241 -15.01 0.46 -4.88
N GLY A 242 -16.18 0.38 -5.53
CA GLY A 242 -16.39 0.98 -6.85
C GLY A 242 -15.71 0.22 -7.99
N GLY A 243 -15.37 -1.04 -7.78
CA GLY A 243 -14.86 -1.94 -8.82
C GLY A 243 -15.97 -2.64 -9.60
N THR A 244 -15.61 -3.67 -10.34
CA THR A 244 -16.52 -4.39 -11.25
C THR A 244 -16.83 -5.82 -10.83
N LEU A 245 -16.17 -6.35 -9.80
CA LEU A 245 -16.39 -7.71 -9.32
C LEU A 245 -17.48 -7.74 -8.23
N CYS A 246 -18.41 -8.69 -8.35
CA CYS A 246 -19.41 -8.92 -7.32
C CYS A 246 -18.77 -9.42 -6.01
N GLU A 247 -19.43 -9.14 -4.86
CA GLU A 247 -18.93 -9.40 -3.50
C GLU A 247 -18.66 -10.88 -3.20
N ASP A 248 -19.33 -11.81 -3.91
CA ASP A 248 -19.19 -13.25 -3.70
C ASP A 248 -17.79 -13.84 -4.01
N GLN A 249 -16.85 -13.00 -4.44
CA GLN A 249 -15.46 -13.42 -4.70
C GLN A 249 -14.53 -13.29 -3.49
N CYS A 250 -15.02 -12.91 -2.32
CA CYS A 250 -14.29 -13.05 -1.06
C CYS A 250 -14.25 -14.53 -0.64
N ALA A 251 -13.68 -15.38 -1.47
CA ALA A 251 -13.57 -16.80 -1.21
C ALA A 251 -12.42 -17.11 -0.27
N THR A 252 -12.59 -18.10 0.59
CA THR A 252 -11.48 -18.72 1.30
C THR A 252 -10.67 -19.53 0.31
N VAL A 253 -9.41 -19.19 0.14
CA VAL A 253 -8.48 -19.93 -0.71
C VAL A 253 -7.66 -20.89 0.16
N VAL A 254 -7.56 -22.13 -0.24
CA VAL A 254 -6.82 -23.18 0.52
C VAL A 254 -5.45 -23.38 -0.09
N ALA A 255 -4.42 -23.32 0.71
CA ALA A 255 -3.05 -23.61 0.28
C ALA A 255 -2.89 -25.09 -0.09
N GLY A 256 -2.56 -25.38 -1.34
CA GLY A 256 -2.82 -26.66 -1.98
C GLY A 256 -1.64 -27.65 -2.10
N THR A 257 -0.47 -27.43 -1.49
CA THR A 257 0.67 -28.38 -1.57
C THR A 257 0.94 -29.07 -0.23
N ASP A 258 1.53 -30.29 -0.27
CA ASP A 258 1.79 -31.09 0.94
C ASP A 258 3.10 -30.75 1.66
N ARG A 259 3.94 -29.86 1.08
CA ARG A 259 5.25 -29.46 1.66
C ARG A 259 5.51 -27.96 1.46
N PRO A 260 6.21 -27.29 2.39
CA PRO A 260 6.63 -25.91 2.22
C PRO A 260 7.59 -25.70 1.03
N PRO A 261 7.51 -24.55 0.31
CA PRO A 261 6.45 -23.58 0.45
C PRO A 261 5.11 -24.12 -0.04
N TYR A 262 4.04 -23.85 0.70
CA TYR A 262 2.68 -24.15 0.25
C TYR A 262 2.30 -23.19 -0.86
N SER A 263 1.33 -23.56 -1.72
CA SER A 263 0.92 -22.70 -2.84
C SER A 263 -0.54 -22.28 -2.71
N ILE A 264 -0.79 -21.03 -3.03
CA ILE A 264 -2.13 -20.45 -3.14
C ILE A 264 -2.29 -19.88 -4.54
N GLU A 265 -3.35 -20.27 -5.24
CA GLU A 265 -3.68 -19.73 -6.55
C GLU A 265 -4.63 -18.55 -6.40
N LEU A 266 -4.29 -17.42 -7.01
CA LEU A 266 -5.10 -16.21 -6.99
C LEU A 266 -5.37 -15.72 -8.41
N ASP A 267 -6.63 -15.36 -8.65
CA ASP A 267 -7.02 -14.56 -9.80
C ASP A 267 -6.92 -13.08 -9.42
N LEU A 268 -6.05 -12.36 -10.11
CA LEU A 268 -5.80 -10.95 -9.91
C LEU A 268 -6.29 -10.17 -11.13
N PRO A 269 -7.42 -9.47 -11.05
CA PRO A 269 -7.90 -8.60 -12.13
C PRO A 269 -6.88 -7.53 -12.53
N ALA A 270 -7.07 -6.92 -13.68
CA ALA A 270 -6.26 -5.78 -14.11
C ALA A 270 -6.29 -4.65 -13.05
N PHE A 271 -5.14 -4.03 -12.80
CA PHE A 271 -4.99 -2.92 -11.85
C PHE A 271 -5.60 -3.19 -10.48
N SER A 272 -5.32 -4.37 -9.92
CA SER A 272 -5.95 -4.80 -8.67
C SER A 272 -4.93 -5.18 -7.59
N ALA A 273 -5.44 -5.21 -6.37
CA ALA A 273 -4.74 -5.71 -5.21
C ALA A 273 -5.67 -6.52 -4.32
N GLN A 274 -5.11 -7.54 -3.67
CA GLN A 274 -5.82 -8.35 -2.68
C GLN A 274 -5.03 -8.41 -1.37
N ILE A 275 -5.75 -8.41 -0.25
CA ILE A 275 -5.21 -8.70 1.08
C ILE A 275 -5.83 -10.00 1.57
N LEU A 276 -4.99 -10.96 1.91
CA LEU A 276 -5.44 -12.23 2.46
C LEU A 276 -4.86 -12.45 3.86
N GLN A 277 -5.71 -12.89 4.77
CA GLN A 277 -5.33 -13.29 6.13
C GLN A 277 -5.27 -14.80 6.23
N TYR A 278 -4.18 -15.34 6.77
CA TYR A 278 -4.12 -16.74 7.16
C TYR A 278 -5.09 -17.03 8.31
N ILE A 279 -5.88 -18.08 8.18
CA ILE A 279 -6.78 -18.59 9.21
C ILE A 279 -6.28 -19.98 9.64
N ARG A 280 -6.03 -20.11 10.94
CA ARG A 280 -5.62 -21.39 11.53
C ARG A 280 -6.72 -22.45 11.50
#